data_b4bd6a0605a09ff971b53f31faaa9ed2
#
_entry.id   b4bd6a0605a09ff971b53f31faaa9ed2
#
_cell.length_a   1.000
_cell.length_b   1.000
_cell.length_c   1.000
_cell.angle_alpha   90.00
_cell.angle_beta   90.00
_cell.angle_gamma   90.00
#
_symmetry.space_group_name_H-M   'P 1'
#
loop_
_entity.id
_entity.type
_entity.pdbx_description
1 polymer ?
#
loop_
_entity_poly.entity_id
_entity_poly.type
_entity_poly.pdbx_seq_one_letter_code
_entity_poly.pdbx_strand_id
1 'polypeptide(L)'
;ASNSSGGSQPETPDSIRFNAPKQFASQNRTVTSKDYEAKVKQIFPNAKSVSVWGGEDNSTPVYGRVYISINPKAGTTLTETKKTDIITQLKNFNVASITPIIEDPSTTSLQLAIDVKFDAKATTRSADSIKSLIDSAITTFNTNNLQQFDGVFRHSKFIETINKVDTSILSNITTVKLHKSFTATTTASTTYTINFSNKLYNPHSEHNKSGGGILTSTGFKINGDTTNEYFLDEDGNGNVRLYRLVGQVRTYSNNTQGTIDYVNGIVTINNLFITNVSNVDGATSTAIRLTVIPNSVDVVPLRNQLLEIDETNSTVTVTADTFDTTSGIGYTTSTSYAS
;
A
#
# COMPACT_ATOMS: atom_id res chain seq x y z
N ALA A 1 6.17 -2.41 44.33
CA ALA A 1 4.99 -2.91 43.64
C ALA A 1 5.06 -2.45 42.18
N SER A 2 5.28 -3.37 41.23
CA SER A 2 5.22 -3.06 39.81
C SER A 2 3.75 -2.94 39.40
N ASN A 3 3.37 -1.81 38.84
CA ASN A 3 2.05 -1.66 38.25
C ASN A 3 1.87 -2.70 37.12
N SER A 4 0.82 -3.50 37.18
CA SER A 4 0.47 -4.40 36.06
C SER A 4 0.05 -3.56 34.86
N SER A 5 0.88 -3.49 33.85
CA SER A 5 0.56 -2.87 32.58
C SER A 5 0.30 -3.98 31.56
N GLY A 6 -0.80 -3.91 30.81
CA GLY A 6 -1.06 -4.84 29.72
C GLY A 6 -2.44 -5.52 29.69
N GLY A 7 -3.40 -5.03 30.46
CA GLY A 7 -4.80 -5.45 30.32
C GLY A 7 -5.37 -4.95 28.99
N SER A 8 -5.96 -5.84 28.20
CA SER A 8 -6.83 -5.48 27.07
C SER A 8 -8.29 -5.48 27.50
N GLN A 9 -9.16 -4.83 26.71
CA GLN A 9 -10.61 -4.95 26.92
C GLN A 9 -11.06 -6.41 26.85
N PRO A 10 -12.13 -6.80 27.57
CA PRO A 10 -12.67 -8.17 27.47
C PRO A 10 -12.97 -8.53 26.04
N GLU A 11 -12.70 -9.79 25.69
CA GLU A 11 -12.99 -10.31 24.36
C GLU A 11 -14.49 -10.35 24.11
N THR A 12 -14.93 -9.96 22.91
CA THR A 12 -16.37 -9.96 22.55
C THR A 12 -16.88 -11.39 22.38
N PRO A 13 -18.19 -11.65 22.63
CA PRO A 13 -18.79 -12.98 22.44
C PRO A 13 -18.57 -13.56 21.03
N ASP A 14 -18.56 -12.71 20.00
CA ASP A 14 -18.33 -13.16 18.62
C ASP A 14 -16.88 -13.53 18.38
N SER A 15 -15.94 -12.81 18.98
CA SER A 15 -14.51 -13.19 18.97
C SER A 15 -14.28 -14.53 19.68
N ILE A 16 -14.92 -14.75 20.84
CA ILE A 16 -14.84 -16.02 21.57
C ILE A 16 -15.41 -17.16 20.73
N ARG A 17 -16.58 -16.98 20.12
CA ARG A 17 -17.19 -18.00 19.24
C ARG A 17 -16.30 -18.37 18.06
N PHE A 18 -15.60 -17.42 17.50
CA PHE A 18 -14.70 -17.65 16.37
C PHE A 18 -13.37 -18.31 16.78
N ASN A 19 -12.81 -17.92 17.92
CA ASN A 19 -11.48 -18.35 18.36
C ASN A 19 -11.47 -19.62 19.22
N ALA A 20 -12.49 -19.82 20.06
CA ALA A 20 -12.51 -20.98 20.98
C ALA A 20 -12.44 -22.35 20.31
N PRO A 21 -13.16 -22.63 19.20
CA PRO A 21 -13.03 -23.92 18.50
C PRO A 21 -11.62 -24.15 17.95
N LYS A 22 -10.96 -23.09 17.44
CA LYS A 22 -9.59 -23.17 16.91
C LYS A 22 -8.57 -23.47 18.01
N GLN A 23 -8.75 -22.84 19.15
CA GLN A 23 -7.88 -23.03 20.31
C GLN A 23 -8.04 -24.45 20.91
N PHE A 24 -9.26 -24.99 20.92
CA PHE A 24 -9.52 -26.36 21.33
C PHE A 24 -8.91 -27.36 20.34
N ALA A 25 -9.06 -27.14 19.03
CA ALA A 25 -8.52 -28.02 18.00
C ALA A 25 -6.99 -28.09 18.00
N SER A 26 -6.30 -26.99 18.34
CA SER A 26 -4.83 -26.92 18.40
C SER A 26 -4.23 -27.70 19.59
N GLN A 27 -5.04 -28.12 20.58
CA GLN A 27 -4.58 -28.77 21.81
C GLN A 27 -3.39 -28.04 22.49
N ASN A 28 -3.40 -26.72 22.43
CA ASN A 28 -2.35 -25.86 22.96
C ASN A 28 -0.97 -26.03 22.30
N ARG A 29 -0.94 -26.51 21.03
CA ARG A 29 0.27 -26.63 20.21
C ARG A 29 0.12 -25.79 18.94
N THR A 30 1.21 -25.27 18.42
CA THR A 30 1.25 -24.53 17.15
C THR A 30 1.79 -25.44 16.05
N VAL A 31 0.92 -25.91 15.17
CA VAL A 31 1.25 -26.83 14.07
C VAL A 31 0.95 -26.17 12.72
N THR A 32 -0.21 -25.55 12.59
CA THR A 32 -0.66 -24.86 11.38
C THR A 32 -0.47 -23.36 11.49
N SER A 33 -0.46 -22.64 10.35
CA SER A 33 -0.40 -21.17 10.33
C SER A 33 -1.53 -20.55 11.16
N LYS A 34 -2.72 -21.14 11.16
CA LYS A 34 -3.87 -20.65 11.96
C LYS A 34 -3.69 -20.86 13.47
N ASP A 35 -2.98 -21.90 13.89
CA ASP A 35 -2.65 -22.10 15.30
C ASP A 35 -1.68 -21.01 15.78
N TYR A 36 -0.67 -20.68 14.96
CA TYR A 36 0.26 -19.59 15.24
C TYR A 36 -0.46 -18.25 15.32
N GLU A 37 -1.37 -17.93 14.37
CA GLU A 37 -2.16 -16.70 14.40
C GLU A 37 -2.97 -16.59 15.72
N ALA A 38 -3.67 -17.65 16.09
CA ALA A 38 -4.47 -17.70 17.33
C ALA A 38 -3.59 -17.53 18.57
N LYS A 39 -2.44 -18.22 18.60
CA LYS A 39 -1.51 -18.18 19.72
C LYS A 39 -0.85 -16.80 19.87
N VAL A 40 -0.44 -16.18 18.75
CA VAL A 40 0.13 -14.82 18.76
C VAL A 40 -0.89 -13.82 19.29
N LYS A 41 -2.16 -13.88 18.87
CA LYS A 41 -3.22 -13.01 19.39
C LYS A 41 -3.46 -13.22 20.89
N GLN A 42 -3.29 -14.44 21.39
CA GLN A 42 -3.37 -14.75 22.83
C GLN A 42 -2.19 -14.17 23.60
N ILE A 43 -0.96 -14.30 23.08
CA ILE A 43 0.27 -13.78 23.71
C ILE A 43 0.31 -12.25 23.63
N PHE A 44 -0.15 -11.69 22.52
CA PHE A 44 -0.16 -10.25 22.25
C PHE A 44 -1.56 -9.76 21.81
N PRO A 45 -2.48 -9.49 22.76
CA PRO A 45 -3.85 -9.05 22.50
C PRO A 45 -3.95 -7.69 21.76
N ASN A 46 -2.86 -6.91 21.75
CA ASN A 46 -2.77 -5.65 21.04
C ASN A 46 -2.45 -5.82 19.56
N ALA A 47 -2.44 -7.04 19.01
CA ALA A 47 -2.42 -7.27 17.59
C ALA A 47 -3.78 -6.90 16.97
N LYS A 48 -3.78 -6.05 15.93
CA LYS A 48 -4.95 -5.78 15.08
C LYS A 48 -5.18 -6.95 14.12
N SER A 49 -4.12 -7.38 13.46
CA SER A 49 -4.11 -8.58 12.60
C SER A 49 -2.75 -9.27 12.65
N VAL A 50 -2.74 -10.55 12.33
CA VAL A 50 -1.54 -11.39 12.30
C VAL A 50 -1.56 -12.19 11.02
N SER A 51 -0.45 -12.23 10.30
CA SER A 51 -0.22 -13.09 9.13
C SER A 51 0.86 -14.09 9.44
N VAL A 52 0.64 -15.35 9.06
CA VAL A 52 1.61 -16.45 9.28
C VAL A 52 1.74 -17.28 8.01
N TRP A 53 2.98 -17.55 7.61
CA TRP A 53 3.27 -18.41 6.46
C TRP A 53 4.51 -19.28 6.72
N GLY A 54 4.63 -20.39 6.00
CA GLY A 54 5.79 -21.26 6.04
C GLY A 54 6.97 -20.65 5.30
N GLY A 55 8.18 -20.99 5.72
CA GLY A 55 9.39 -20.51 5.05
C GLY A 55 9.56 -21.06 3.63
N GLU A 56 8.90 -22.17 3.28
CA GLU A 56 8.83 -22.72 1.94
C GLU A 56 8.10 -21.79 0.94
N ASP A 57 7.20 -20.95 1.43
CA ASP A 57 6.46 -19.99 0.61
C ASP A 57 7.27 -18.74 0.25
N ASN A 58 8.45 -18.53 0.80
CA ASN A 58 9.28 -17.38 0.46
C ASN A 58 9.82 -17.48 -0.96
N SER A 59 10.16 -16.34 -1.57
CA SER A 59 10.79 -16.29 -2.89
C SER A 59 12.06 -17.16 -2.97
N THR A 60 12.81 -17.25 -1.88
CA THR A 60 13.86 -18.24 -1.66
C THR A 60 13.39 -19.13 -0.50
N PRO A 61 13.00 -20.38 -0.74
CA PRO A 61 12.47 -21.27 0.29
C PRO A 61 13.46 -21.50 1.44
N VAL A 62 12.96 -21.38 2.68
CA VAL A 62 13.73 -21.64 3.90
C VAL A 62 12.95 -22.60 4.79
N TYR A 63 13.30 -23.89 4.73
CA TYR A 63 12.61 -24.94 5.48
C TYR A 63 12.86 -24.85 7.00
N GLY A 64 11.93 -25.37 7.80
CA GLY A 64 12.03 -25.38 9.25
C GLY A 64 11.79 -24.03 9.90
N ARG A 65 11.25 -23.05 9.18
CA ARG A 65 10.92 -21.72 9.68
C ARG A 65 9.45 -21.39 9.42
N VAL A 66 8.87 -20.68 10.38
CA VAL A 66 7.55 -20.04 10.25
C VAL A 66 7.75 -18.53 10.39
N TYR A 67 7.28 -17.82 9.42
CA TYR A 67 7.32 -16.36 9.41
C TYR A 67 5.99 -15.81 9.92
N ILE A 68 6.08 -14.80 10.75
CA ILE A 68 4.95 -14.17 11.43
C ILE A 68 5.06 -12.67 11.22
N SER A 69 4.02 -12.03 10.72
CA SER A 69 3.93 -10.58 10.69
C SER A 69 2.77 -10.13 11.55
N ILE A 70 3.01 -9.11 12.38
CA ILE A 70 2.05 -8.62 13.35
C ILE A 70 1.79 -7.14 13.08
N ASN A 71 0.53 -6.83 12.78
CA ASN A 71 0.07 -5.45 12.68
C ASN A 71 -0.48 -5.03 14.05
N PRO A 72 0.18 -4.13 14.79
CA PRO A 72 -0.28 -3.70 16.11
C PRO A 72 -1.48 -2.75 15.99
N LYS A 73 -2.32 -2.66 17.05
CA LYS A 73 -3.42 -1.68 17.13
C LYS A 73 -2.94 -0.24 17.25
N ALA A 74 -1.71 -0.03 17.70
CA ALA A 74 -1.08 1.27 17.81
C ALA A 74 0.36 1.19 17.29
N GLY A 75 0.76 2.16 16.47
CA GLY A 75 2.03 2.16 15.76
C GLY A 75 2.01 1.32 14.48
N THR A 76 3.12 1.28 13.77
CA THR A 76 3.28 0.57 12.50
C THR A 76 4.06 -0.74 12.63
N THR A 77 4.97 -0.82 13.59
CA THR A 77 5.85 -1.98 13.82
C THR A 77 6.03 -2.25 15.30
N LEU A 78 6.48 -3.44 15.64
CA LEU A 78 6.87 -3.83 16.99
C LEU A 78 8.35 -3.52 17.26
N THR A 79 8.68 -3.19 18.51
CA THR A 79 10.09 -3.07 18.92
C THR A 79 10.76 -4.46 18.95
N GLU A 80 12.08 -4.52 18.72
CA GLU A 80 12.83 -5.78 18.73
C GLU A 80 12.70 -6.53 20.06
N THR A 81 12.65 -5.82 21.19
CA THR A 81 12.40 -6.42 22.50
C THR A 81 11.07 -7.14 22.53
N LYS A 82 10.01 -6.51 21.99
CA LYS A 82 8.67 -7.10 21.98
C LYS A 82 8.58 -8.31 21.06
N LYS A 83 9.25 -8.26 19.91
CA LYS A 83 9.38 -9.41 18.99
C LYS A 83 10.06 -10.60 19.69
N THR A 84 11.16 -10.34 20.40
CA THR A 84 11.89 -11.36 21.14
C THR A 84 11.05 -11.98 22.27
N ASP A 85 10.28 -11.17 22.99
CA ASP A 85 9.36 -11.64 24.04
C ASP A 85 8.30 -12.57 23.48
N ILE A 86 7.68 -12.20 22.35
CA ILE A 86 6.65 -13.02 21.69
C ILE A 86 7.26 -14.34 21.20
N ILE A 87 8.43 -14.31 20.54
CA ILE A 87 9.13 -15.52 20.10
C ILE A 87 9.45 -16.45 21.26
N THR A 88 9.93 -15.90 22.39
CA THR A 88 10.27 -16.68 23.59
C THR A 88 9.04 -17.39 24.15
N GLN A 89 7.90 -16.72 24.20
CA GLN A 89 6.66 -17.33 24.65
C GLN A 89 6.13 -18.38 23.65
N LEU A 90 6.23 -18.12 22.33
CA LEU A 90 5.81 -19.08 21.28
C LEU A 90 6.60 -20.37 21.31
N LYS A 91 7.89 -20.35 21.66
CA LYS A 91 8.73 -21.54 21.77
C LYS A 91 8.18 -22.61 22.71
N ASN A 92 7.37 -22.24 23.71
CA ASN A 92 6.71 -23.20 24.63
C ASN A 92 5.60 -24.03 23.95
N PHE A 93 5.16 -23.63 22.78
CA PHE A 93 4.04 -24.22 22.03
C PHE A 93 4.44 -24.80 20.70
N ASN A 94 5.65 -24.53 20.24
CA ASN A 94 6.15 -24.96 18.93
C ASN A 94 6.45 -26.45 18.86
N VAL A 95 6.36 -26.99 17.63
CA VAL A 95 6.98 -28.28 17.29
C VAL A 95 8.50 -28.11 17.29
N ALA A 96 9.23 -29.13 17.79
CA ALA A 96 10.66 -29.07 18.10
C ALA A 96 11.59 -28.61 16.95
N SER A 97 11.20 -28.84 15.70
CA SER A 97 12.01 -28.51 14.51
C SER A 97 11.65 -27.18 13.84
N ILE A 98 10.66 -26.45 14.36
CA ILE A 98 10.16 -25.22 13.75
C ILE A 98 10.65 -23.98 14.52
N THR A 99 11.24 -23.03 13.80
CA THR A 99 11.72 -21.76 14.38
C THR A 99 10.83 -20.61 13.90
N PRO A 100 10.11 -19.92 14.81
CA PRO A 100 9.34 -18.73 14.44
C PRO A 100 10.25 -17.52 14.26
N ILE A 101 9.96 -16.72 13.23
CA ILE A 101 10.60 -15.45 12.92
C ILE A 101 9.52 -14.40 12.80
N ILE A 102 9.72 -13.23 13.41
CA ILE A 102 8.79 -12.11 13.28
C ILE A 102 9.38 -11.09 12.31
N GLU A 103 8.62 -10.80 11.23
CA GLU A 103 8.93 -9.76 10.25
C GLU A 103 7.97 -8.59 10.39
N ASP A 104 8.47 -7.39 10.09
CA ASP A 104 7.62 -6.20 10.09
C ASP A 104 6.65 -6.20 8.91
N PRO A 105 5.45 -5.61 9.09
CA PRO A 105 4.53 -5.41 8.00
C PRO A 105 5.14 -4.53 6.90
N SER A 106 4.84 -4.85 5.66
CA SER A 106 5.19 -4.05 4.49
C SER A 106 3.95 -3.34 3.96
N THR A 107 3.86 -2.03 4.15
CA THR A 107 2.70 -1.27 3.68
C THR A 107 2.84 -0.90 2.21
N THR A 108 1.78 -1.12 1.44
CA THR A 108 1.59 -0.58 0.09
C THR A 108 0.42 0.38 0.14
N SER A 109 0.68 1.62 -0.23
CA SER A 109 -0.34 2.66 -0.19
C SER A 109 -1.02 2.80 -1.56
N LEU A 110 -2.34 2.96 -1.53
CA LEU A 110 -3.21 3.20 -2.68
C LEU A 110 -3.41 4.71 -2.83
N GLN A 111 -2.97 5.28 -3.91
CA GLN A 111 -3.28 6.65 -4.29
C GLN A 111 -4.45 6.64 -5.27
N LEU A 112 -5.54 7.28 -4.87
CA LEU A 112 -6.79 7.30 -5.63
C LEU A 112 -7.03 8.69 -6.23
N ALA A 113 -7.46 8.75 -7.49
CA ALA A 113 -8.08 9.95 -8.02
C ALA A 113 -9.55 9.62 -8.34
N ILE A 114 -10.44 10.32 -7.67
CA ILE A 114 -11.87 10.04 -7.59
C ILE A 114 -12.61 11.25 -8.17
N ASP A 115 -13.25 11.06 -9.31
CA ASP A 115 -14.05 12.08 -9.97
C ASP A 115 -15.53 11.71 -9.85
N VAL A 116 -16.29 12.52 -9.11
CA VAL A 116 -17.72 12.30 -8.82
C VAL A 116 -18.56 13.38 -9.48
N LYS A 117 -19.62 12.95 -10.15
CA LYS A 117 -20.66 13.84 -10.65
C LYS A 117 -21.96 13.64 -9.86
N PHE A 118 -22.60 14.73 -9.50
CA PHE A 118 -23.85 14.70 -8.75
C PHE A 118 -24.93 15.60 -9.38
N ASP A 119 -26.19 15.23 -9.16
CA ASP A 119 -27.34 16.04 -9.57
C ASP A 119 -27.62 17.14 -8.54
N ALA A 120 -27.31 18.37 -8.90
CA ALA A 120 -27.54 19.54 -8.05
C ALA A 120 -29.03 19.81 -7.79
N LYS A 121 -29.97 19.22 -8.54
CA LYS A 121 -31.42 19.35 -8.34
C LYS A 121 -31.94 18.29 -7.36
N ALA A 122 -31.22 17.19 -7.18
CA ALA A 122 -31.64 16.09 -6.29
C ALA A 122 -31.15 16.28 -4.84
N THR A 123 -30.32 17.29 -4.57
CA THR A 123 -29.80 17.54 -3.22
C THR A 123 -29.72 19.02 -2.91
N THR A 124 -29.76 19.37 -1.62
CA THR A 124 -29.50 20.72 -1.11
C THR A 124 -28.04 20.90 -0.69
N ARG A 125 -27.21 19.84 -0.82
CA ARG A 125 -25.80 19.87 -0.42
C ARG A 125 -24.94 20.52 -1.49
N SER A 126 -23.90 21.23 -1.04
CA SER A 126 -22.86 21.74 -1.92
C SER A 126 -21.87 20.63 -2.31
N ALA A 127 -21.11 20.84 -3.39
CA ALA A 127 -20.03 19.94 -3.81
C ALA A 127 -19.02 19.69 -2.66
N ASP A 128 -18.66 20.71 -1.89
CA ASP A 128 -17.74 20.58 -0.75
C ASP A 128 -18.33 19.74 0.38
N SER A 129 -19.65 19.84 0.61
CA SER A 129 -20.33 19.00 1.61
C SER A 129 -20.32 17.53 1.20
N ILE A 130 -20.60 17.25 -0.08
CA ILE A 130 -20.53 15.88 -0.63
C ILE A 130 -19.10 15.35 -0.57
N LYS A 131 -18.10 16.19 -0.94
CA LYS A 131 -16.69 15.85 -0.84
C LYS A 131 -16.31 15.43 0.59
N SER A 132 -16.71 16.19 1.61
CA SER A 132 -16.40 15.86 3.01
C SER A 132 -17.02 14.53 3.46
N LEU A 133 -18.20 14.19 2.95
CA LEU A 133 -18.82 12.89 3.21
C LEU A 133 -18.05 11.76 2.51
N ILE A 134 -17.57 11.98 1.29
CA ILE A 134 -16.73 11.03 0.56
C ILE A 134 -15.41 10.82 1.29
N ASP A 135 -14.73 11.88 1.72
CA ASP A 135 -13.49 11.80 2.50
C ASP A 135 -13.69 10.95 3.78
N SER A 136 -14.81 11.15 4.49
CA SER A 136 -15.17 10.35 5.67
C SER A 136 -15.44 8.88 5.32
N ALA A 137 -16.07 8.61 4.18
CA ALA A 137 -16.32 7.25 3.71
C ALA A 137 -15.01 6.54 3.32
N ILE A 138 -14.06 7.26 2.72
CA ILE A 138 -12.71 6.75 2.38
C ILE A 138 -11.98 6.35 3.67
N THR A 139 -11.93 7.21 4.68
CA THR A 139 -11.30 6.92 5.98
C THR A 139 -11.92 5.69 6.64
N THR A 140 -13.26 5.60 6.61
CA THR A 140 -13.99 4.44 7.15
C THR A 140 -13.68 3.15 6.38
N PHE A 141 -13.67 3.22 5.05
CA PHE A 141 -13.33 2.08 4.20
C PHE A 141 -11.89 1.61 4.45
N ASN A 142 -10.94 2.54 4.52
CA ASN A 142 -9.54 2.28 4.81
C ASN A 142 -9.36 1.52 6.12
N THR A 143 -9.95 2.03 7.20
CA THR A 143 -9.83 1.44 8.53
C THR A 143 -10.48 0.06 8.65
N ASN A 144 -11.66 -0.11 8.05
CA ASN A 144 -12.46 -1.32 8.23
C ASN A 144 -12.11 -2.45 7.25
N ASN A 145 -11.63 -2.11 6.05
CA ASN A 145 -11.45 -3.10 4.98
C ASN A 145 -9.99 -3.36 4.60
N LEU A 146 -9.07 -2.39 4.79
CA LEU A 146 -7.72 -2.49 4.23
C LEU A 146 -6.63 -2.68 5.26
N GLN A 147 -6.61 -1.93 6.34
CA GLN A 147 -5.53 -1.94 7.34
C GLN A 147 -5.46 -3.24 8.15
N GLN A 148 -5.48 -4.38 7.46
CA GLN A 148 -5.33 -5.73 8.01
C GLN A 148 -4.75 -6.65 6.92
N PHE A 149 -4.08 -7.74 7.30
CA PHE A 149 -3.37 -8.61 6.34
C PHE A 149 -4.30 -9.28 5.29
N ASP A 150 -5.55 -9.52 5.61
CA ASP A 150 -6.53 -10.07 4.66
C ASP A 150 -7.35 -8.97 3.95
N GLY A 151 -6.94 -7.69 4.11
CA GLY A 151 -7.63 -6.53 3.56
C GLY A 151 -7.42 -6.42 2.06
N VAL A 152 -8.41 -6.79 1.25
CA VAL A 152 -8.35 -6.73 -0.21
C VAL A 152 -9.04 -5.47 -0.70
N PHE A 153 -8.36 -4.67 -1.53
CA PHE A 153 -9.00 -3.56 -2.22
C PHE A 153 -9.77 -4.10 -3.44
N ARG A 154 -11.09 -4.07 -3.35
CA ARG A 154 -12.01 -4.37 -4.45
C ARG A 154 -12.59 -3.08 -4.98
N HIS A 155 -12.20 -2.71 -6.19
CA HIS A 155 -12.60 -1.47 -6.84
C HIS A 155 -14.13 -1.30 -6.91
N SER A 156 -14.85 -2.36 -7.28
CA SER A 156 -16.32 -2.32 -7.35
C SER A 156 -16.98 -2.05 -6.00
N LYS A 157 -16.45 -2.65 -4.91
CA LYS A 157 -16.94 -2.38 -3.55
C LYS A 157 -16.63 -0.96 -3.10
N PHE A 158 -15.46 -0.46 -3.47
CA PHE A 158 -15.09 0.91 -3.16
C PHE A 158 -16.01 1.91 -3.87
N ILE A 159 -16.23 1.75 -5.17
CA ILE A 159 -17.16 2.57 -5.95
C ILE A 159 -18.58 2.52 -5.35
N GLU A 160 -19.05 1.34 -4.99
CA GLU A 160 -20.37 1.17 -4.34
C GLU A 160 -20.44 1.94 -3.03
N THR A 161 -19.37 1.92 -2.23
CA THR A 161 -19.30 2.68 -0.96
C THR A 161 -19.40 4.18 -1.21
N ILE A 162 -18.66 4.71 -2.20
CA ILE A 162 -18.71 6.13 -2.54
C ILE A 162 -20.08 6.52 -3.09
N ASN A 163 -20.65 5.71 -3.99
CA ASN A 163 -21.96 6.00 -4.58
C ASN A 163 -23.12 6.00 -3.55
N LYS A 164 -22.97 5.29 -2.44
CA LYS A 164 -23.94 5.26 -1.33
C LYS A 164 -23.83 6.43 -0.36
N VAL A 165 -22.82 7.28 -0.49
CA VAL A 165 -22.61 8.43 0.40
C VAL A 165 -23.74 9.44 0.29
N ASP A 166 -24.22 9.67 -0.92
CA ASP A 166 -25.37 10.55 -1.19
C ASP A 166 -26.16 10.05 -2.39
N THR A 167 -27.49 10.12 -2.31
CA THR A 167 -28.40 9.66 -3.37
C THR A 167 -28.35 10.52 -4.63
N SER A 168 -27.79 11.73 -4.55
CA SER A 168 -27.58 12.61 -5.70
C SER A 168 -26.38 12.23 -6.57
N ILE A 169 -25.51 11.32 -6.12
CA ILE A 169 -24.34 10.89 -6.91
C ILE A 169 -24.81 10.09 -8.13
N LEU A 170 -24.43 10.58 -9.31
CA LEU A 170 -24.80 9.99 -10.60
C LEU A 170 -23.69 9.08 -11.16
N SER A 171 -22.44 9.49 -11.01
CA SER A 171 -21.31 8.71 -11.51
C SER A 171 -20.07 8.92 -10.65
N ASN A 172 -19.22 7.90 -10.64
CA ASN A 172 -17.94 7.89 -9.98
C ASN A 172 -16.92 7.19 -10.87
N ILE A 173 -15.83 7.89 -11.17
CA ILE A 173 -14.69 7.34 -11.88
C ILE A 173 -13.50 7.40 -10.93
N THR A 174 -12.94 6.24 -10.60
CA THR A 174 -11.82 6.12 -9.68
C THR A 174 -10.63 5.47 -10.38
N THR A 175 -9.50 6.17 -10.43
CA THR A 175 -8.23 5.60 -10.87
C THR A 175 -7.39 5.21 -9.66
N VAL A 176 -6.60 4.15 -9.82
CA VAL A 176 -5.81 3.55 -8.74
C VAL A 176 -4.34 3.55 -9.12
N LYS A 177 -3.49 4.08 -8.24
CA LYS A 177 -2.03 3.93 -8.32
C LYS A 177 -1.54 3.31 -7.01
N LEU A 178 -0.43 2.61 -7.07
CA LEU A 178 0.24 2.07 -5.89
C LEU A 178 1.50 2.89 -5.62
N HIS A 179 1.80 3.14 -4.35
CA HIS A 179 3.11 3.66 -4.01
C HIS A 179 3.72 2.97 -2.79
N LYS A 180 5.04 2.92 -2.79
CA LYS A 180 5.88 2.49 -1.68
C LYS A 180 7.04 3.46 -1.51
N SER A 181 7.46 3.63 -0.28
CA SER A 181 8.63 4.44 0.05
C SER A 181 9.78 3.54 0.50
N PHE A 182 11.00 3.91 0.11
CA PHE A 182 12.22 3.28 0.61
C PHE A 182 13.15 4.36 1.19
N THR A 183 13.82 4.02 2.28
CA THR A 183 14.77 4.95 2.92
C THR A 183 16.06 5.00 2.13
N ALA A 184 16.51 6.21 1.79
CA ALA A 184 17.74 6.42 1.06
C ALA A 184 18.96 6.25 1.96
N THR A 185 19.96 5.50 1.49
CA THR A 185 21.29 5.44 2.09
C THR A 185 22.12 6.58 1.50
N THR A 186 22.43 7.59 2.34
CA THR A 186 23.10 8.82 1.89
C THR A 186 24.61 8.78 1.99
N THR A 187 25.18 7.69 2.46
CA THR A 187 26.62 7.53 2.72
C THR A 187 27.33 6.61 1.73
N ALA A 188 26.60 5.84 0.93
CA ALA A 188 27.17 4.88 0.00
C ALA A 188 26.22 4.62 -1.18
N SER A 189 26.80 4.12 -2.27
CA SER A 189 26.06 3.55 -3.39
C SER A 189 25.34 2.28 -2.95
N THR A 190 24.03 2.20 -3.19
CA THR A 190 23.17 1.11 -2.71
C THR A 190 22.24 0.65 -3.83
N THR A 191 21.97 -0.65 -3.86
CA THR A 191 20.92 -1.24 -4.69
C THR A 191 19.65 -1.37 -3.88
N TYR A 192 18.54 -0.83 -4.40
CA TYR A 192 17.22 -0.87 -3.75
C TYR A 192 16.32 -1.80 -4.53
N THR A 193 15.63 -2.69 -3.84
CA THR A 193 14.61 -3.56 -4.41
C THR A 193 13.27 -3.29 -3.74
N ILE A 194 12.32 -2.81 -4.50
CA ILE A 194 10.97 -2.47 -4.04
C ILE A 194 9.99 -3.44 -4.67
N ASN A 195 9.33 -4.24 -3.83
CA ASN A 195 8.34 -5.22 -4.27
C ASN A 195 6.92 -4.72 -3.97
N PHE A 196 6.14 -4.46 -5.00
CA PHE A 196 4.72 -4.11 -4.92
C PHE A 196 3.83 -5.33 -4.77
N SER A 197 4.35 -6.54 -5.06
CA SER A 197 3.63 -7.82 -4.97
C SER A 197 2.33 -7.87 -5.78
N ASN A 198 2.19 -6.98 -6.74
CA ASN A 198 1.06 -6.89 -7.67
C ASN A 198 1.60 -6.66 -9.07
N LYS A 199 1.00 -7.32 -10.06
CA LYS A 199 1.36 -7.12 -11.46
C LYS A 199 1.18 -5.64 -11.83
N LEU A 200 2.16 -5.07 -12.52
CA LEU A 200 2.15 -3.70 -13.00
C LEU A 200 1.60 -3.63 -14.44
N TYR A 201 1.03 -2.48 -14.77
CA TYR A 201 0.49 -2.24 -16.10
C TYR A 201 1.62 -2.22 -17.14
N ASN A 202 1.49 -2.98 -18.21
CA ASN A 202 2.41 -3.00 -19.33
C ASN A 202 1.62 -3.32 -20.60
N PRO A 203 1.06 -2.30 -21.29
CA PRO A 203 0.19 -2.50 -22.45
C PRO A 203 0.94 -3.08 -23.66
N HIS A 204 2.15 -2.64 -23.91
CA HIS A 204 3.01 -3.09 -25.03
C HIS A 204 4.46 -2.60 -24.80
N SER A 205 5.42 -3.22 -25.50
CA SER A 205 6.81 -2.74 -25.49
C SER A 205 6.90 -1.29 -25.94
N GLU A 206 7.84 -0.56 -25.35
CA GLU A 206 8.12 0.86 -25.65
C GLU A 206 6.93 1.82 -25.39
N HIS A 207 5.93 1.41 -24.59
CA HIS A 207 4.78 2.26 -24.27
C HIS A 207 5.18 3.61 -23.64
N ASN A 208 6.39 3.71 -23.12
CA ASN A 208 6.91 4.91 -22.46
C ASN A 208 8.20 5.47 -23.12
N LYS A 209 8.33 5.35 -24.42
CA LYS A 209 9.51 5.81 -25.15
C LYS A 209 9.78 7.31 -24.97
N SER A 210 8.71 8.11 -24.90
CA SER A 210 8.78 9.59 -24.85
C SER A 210 8.89 10.17 -23.44
N GLY A 211 8.91 9.34 -22.41
CA GLY A 211 8.95 9.78 -21.02
C GLY A 211 7.57 9.95 -20.37
N GLY A 212 7.51 9.74 -19.10
CA GLY A 212 6.28 9.60 -18.33
C GLY A 212 5.91 8.13 -18.24
N GLY A 213 4.96 7.67 -17.67
CA GLY A 213 4.56 6.30 -17.73
C GLY A 213 4.14 5.70 -16.40
N ILE A 214 4.39 4.42 -16.26
CA ILE A 214 3.84 3.60 -15.20
C ILE A 214 4.57 3.83 -13.89
N LEU A 215 5.88 4.14 -13.95
CA LEU A 215 6.72 4.41 -12.78
C LEU A 215 7.05 5.90 -12.68
N THR A 216 6.89 6.45 -11.49
CA THR A 216 7.37 7.79 -11.14
C THR A 216 7.98 7.78 -9.74
N SER A 217 8.92 8.68 -9.46
CA SER A 217 9.47 8.87 -8.11
C SER A 217 9.34 10.29 -7.62
N THR A 218 9.44 10.50 -6.30
CA THR A 218 9.76 11.81 -5.72
C THR A 218 11.21 12.16 -6.03
N GLY A 219 11.55 13.46 -5.93
CA GLY A 219 12.87 13.97 -6.27
C GLY A 219 13.95 13.62 -5.23
N PHE A 220 15.18 13.55 -5.70
CA PHE A 220 16.36 13.33 -4.86
C PHE A 220 17.62 13.90 -5.55
N LYS A 221 18.71 14.03 -4.79
CA LYS A 221 20.03 14.44 -5.30
C LYS A 221 21.00 13.28 -5.26
N ILE A 222 21.92 13.25 -6.21
CA ILE A 222 22.89 12.16 -6.36
C ILE A 222 24.34 12.63 -6.10
N ASN A 223 25.22 11.68 -5.84
CA ASN A 223 26.65 11.97 -5.73
C ASN A 223 27.20 12.46 -7.08
N GLY A 224 28.01 13.52 -7.02
CA GLY A 224 28.55 14.18 -8.22
C GLY A 224 27.67 15.32 -8.76
N ASP A 225 26.40 15.40 -8.37
CA ASP A 225 25.49 16.51 -8.70
C ASP A 225 24.52 16.78 -7.55
N THR A 226 24.92 17.66 -6.65
CA THR A 226 24.10 18.08 -5.50
C THR A 226 23.21 19.29 -5.79
N THR A 227 23.28 19.82 -7.01
CA THR A 227 22.53 21.01 -7.44
C THR A 227 21.20 20.63 -8.06
N ASN A 228 21.22 19.70 -8.99
CA ASN A 228 20.02 19.28 -9.71
C ASN A 228 19.23 18.21 -8.95
N GLU A 229 17.94 18.22 -9.19
CA GLU A 229 17.02 17.21 -8.68
C GLU A 229 16.82 16.12 -9.74
N TYR A 230 16.88 14.86 -9.30
CA TYR A 230 16.75 13.69 -10.14
C TYR A 230 15.48 12.91 -9.80
N PHE A 231 14.99 12.19 -10.79
CA PHE A 231 13.77 11.39 -10.72
C PHE A 231 13.98 10.06 -11.43
N LEU A 232 13.12 9.10 -11.15
CA LEU A 232 13.08 7.79 -11.79
C LEU A 232 11.82 7.65 -12.62
N ASP A 233 11.95 7.08 -13.81
CA ASP A 233 10.86 6.57 -14.63
C ASP A 233 11.27 5.22 -15.28
N GLU A 234 10.43 4.68 -16.15
CA GLU A 234 10.71 3.44 -16.89
C GLU A 234 10.57 3.68 -18.40
N ASP A 235 11.06 2.75 -19.23
CA ASP A 235 11.11 2.87 -20.69
C ASP A 235 10.09 2.01 -21.46
N GLY A 236 9.25 1.22 -20.77
CA GLY A 236 8.34 0.26 -21.38
C GLY A 236 8.99 -1.05 -21.83
N ASN A 237 10.30 -1.21 -21.65
CA ASN A 237 11.05 -2.41 -22.03
C ASN A 237 11.67 -3.14 -20.82
N GLY A 238 11.35 -2.69 -19.60
CA GLY A 238 11.86 -3.30 -18.38
C GLY A 238 13.06 -2.57 -17.78
N ASN A 239 13.47 -1.42 -18.29
CA ASN A 239 14.53 -0.62 -17.70
C ASN A 239 13.97 0.53 -16.89
N VAL A 240 14.58 0.79 -15.72
CA VAL A 240 14.38 2.00 -14.93
C VAL A 240 15.44 3.02 -15.35
N ARG A 241 14.99 4.25 -15.65
CA ARG A 241 15.84 5.34 -16.11
C ARG A 241 15.97 6.41 -15.04
N LEU A 242 17.11 7.10 -15.02
CA LEU A 242 17.39 8.25 -14.18
C LEU A 242 17.37 9.52 -15.04
N TYR A 243 16.53 10.49 -14.69
CA TYR A 243 16.42 11.75 -15.41
C TYR A 243 16.35 12.96 -14.47
N ARG A 244 16.59 14.13 -15.03
CA ARG A 244 16.32 15.44 -14.43
C ARG A 244 15.50 16.30 -15.37
N LEU A 245 14.86 17.33 -14.84
CA LEU A 245 14.12 18.30 -15.65
C LEU A 245 15.01 19.49 -16.00
N VAL A 246 15.08 19.81 -17.28
CA VAL A 246 15.74 21.02 -17.79
C VAL A 246 14.68 21.80 -18.57
N GLY A 247 14.20 22.90 -17.99
CA GLY A 247 13.12 23.69 -18.58
C GLY A 247 11.86 22.88 -18.88
N GLN A 248 11.42 22.03 -17.92
CA GLN A 248 10.27 21.11 -18.02
C GLN A 248 10.48 19.91 -18.98
N VAL A 249 11.64 19.79 -19.62
CA VAL A 249 11.97 18.66 -20.50
C VAL A 249 12.79 17.62 -19.74
N ARG A 250 12.43 16.34 -19.88
CA ARG A 250 13.20 15.24 -19.29
C ARG A 250 14.52 15.05 -20.00
N THR A 251 15.60 15.14 -19.25
CA THR A 251 16.97 14.87 -19.72
C THR A 251 17.48 13.65 -18.98
N TYR A 252 17.67 12.56 -19.70
CA TYR A 252 18.10 11.29 -19.13
C TYR A 252 19.62 11.29 -18.90
N SER A 253 19.99 10.96 -17.66
CA SER A 253 21.40 10.80 -17.25
C SER A 253 21.83 9.34 -17.32
N ASN A 254 20.88 8.41 -17.12
CA ASN A 254 21.13 6.96 -17.25
C ASN A 254 19.83 6.27 -17.70
N ASN A 255 19.89 5.54 -18.80
CA ASN A 255 18.73 4.83 -19.36
C ASN A 255 18.57 3.40 -18.81
N THR A 256 19.53 2.92 -18.01
CA THR A 256 19.57 1.56 -17.44
C THR A 256 19.99 1.59 -15.97
N GLN A 257 19.44 2.56 -15.21
CA GLN A 257 19.72 2.71 -13.78
C GLN A 257 19.21 1.52 -12.96
N GLY A 258 18.24 0.80 -13.49
CA GLY A 258 17.65 -0.35 -12.84
C GLY A 258 16.76 -1.16 -13.77
N THR A 259 15.97 -2.05 -13.18
CA THR A 259 15.03 -2.91 -13.90
C THR A 259 13.65 -2.88 -13.25
N ILE A 260 12.63 -3.07 -14.07
CA ILE A 260 11.24 -3.24 -13.61
C ILE A 260 10.69 -4.58 -14.15
N ASP A 261 10.26 -5.44 -13.23
CA ASP A 261 9.53 -6.66 -13.54
C ASP A 261 8.03 -6.39 -13.42
N TYR A 262 7.37 -6.20 -14.53
CA TYR A 262 5.94 -5.89 -14.57
C TYR A 262 5.06 -7.06 -14.10
N VAL A 263 5.53 -8.30 -14.26
CA VAL A 263 4.75 -9.50 -13.90
C VAL A 263 4.74 -9.72 -12.39
N ASN A 264 5.90 -9.59 -11.76
CA ASN A 264 6.06 -9.80 -10.32
C ASN A 264 5.91 -8.50 -9.51
N GLY A 265 5.85 -7.35 -10.19
CA GLY A 265 5.72 -6.04 -9.54
C GLY A 265 6.96 -5.62 -8.75
N ILE A 266 8.14 -5.94 -9.28
CA ILE A 266 9.43 -5.67 -8.61
C ILE A 266 10.17 -4.58 -9.37
N VAL A 267 10.61 -3.55 -8.65
CA VAL A 267 11.47 -2.48 -9.15
C VAL A 267 12.82 -2.59 -8.46
N THR A 268 13.88 -2.73 -9.23
CA THR A 268 15.26 -2.77 -8.73
C THR A 268 16.03 -1.56 -9.27
N ILE A 269 16.61 -0.77 -8.39
CA ILE A 269 17.43 0.40 -8.70
C ILE A 269 18.86 0.03 -8.35
N ASN A 270 19.76 -0.02 -9.34
CA ASN A 270 21.10 -0.54 -9.15
C ASN A 270 22.09 0.57 -8.78
N ASN A 271 22.90 0.32 -7.75
CA ASN A 271 24.09 1.13 -7.41
C ASN A 271 23.85 2.65 -7.46
N LEU A 272 22.75 3.12 -6.87
CA LEU A 272 22.44 4.54 -6.83
C LEU A 272 23.00 5.17 -5.55
N PHE A 273 23.84 6.20 -5.68
CA PHE A 273 24.34 6.97 -4.56
C PHE A 273 23.52 8.25 -4.40
N ILE A 274 22.55 8.21 -3.49
CA ILE A 274 21.70 9.33 -3.14
C ILE A 274 22.38 10.14 -2.05
N THR A 275 22.46 11.46 -2.21
CA THR A 275 23.08 12.34 -1.20
C THR A 275 22.06 13.12 -0.39
N ASN A 276 20.86 13.37 -0.96
CA ASN A 276 19.77 14.06 -0.29
C ASN A 276 18.43 13.62 -0.91
N VAL A 277 17.38 13.66 -0.13
CA VAL A 277 16.00 13.42 -0.58
C VAL A 277 15.24 14.74 -0.55
N SER A 278 14.49 15.03 -1.60
CA SER A 278 13.65 16.21 -1.66
C SER A 278 12.48 16.10 -0.68
N ASN A 279 11.89 17.23 -0.32
CA ASN A 279 10.69 17.22 0.50
C ASN A 279 9.58 16.39 -0.18
N VAL A 280 8.91 15.57 0.61
CA VAL A 280 7.76 14.79 0.18
C VAL A 280 6.52 15.36 0.88
N ASP A 281 5.50 15.70 0.11
CA ASP A 281 4.25 16.29 0.61
C ASP A 281 4.48 17.54 1.47
N GLY A 282 5.49 18.35 1.12
CA GLY A 282 5.86 19.56 1.84
C GLY A 282 6.67 19.36 3.13
N ALA A 283 6.96 18.11 3.51
CA ALA A 283 7.75 17.78 4.70
C ALA A 283 9.13 17.22 4.33
N THR A 284 10.12 17.47 5.19
CA THR A 284 11.44 16.85 5.07
C THR A 284 11.33 15.34 5.15
N SER A 285 11.93 14.65 4.19
CA SER A 285 11.89 13.18 4.10
C SER A 285 13.29 12.60 3.98
N THR A 286 13.46 11.39 4.49
CA THR A 286 14.62 10.53 4.24
C THR A 286 14.27 9.38 3.29
N ALA A 287 13.02 9.30 2.86
CA ALA A 287 12.49 8.25 2.02
C ALA A 287 12.05 8.79 0.66
N ILE A 288 12.38 8.04 -0.37
CA ILE A 288 11.93 8.27 -1.76
C ILE A 288 10.68 7.44 -1.98
N ARG A 289 9.62 8.08 -2.46
CA ARG A 289 8.37 7.42 -2.83
C ARG A 289 8.40 7.04 -4.31
N LEU A 290 8.17 5.77 -4.60
CA LEU A 290 7.91 5.26 -5.95
C LEU A 290 6.41 5.04 -6.12
N THR A 291 5.86 5.57 -7.19
CA THR A 291 4.45 5.41 -7.56
C THR A 291 4.38 4.63 -8.87
N VAL A 292 3.51 3.62 -8.91
CA VAL A 292 3.31 2.74 -10.08
C VAL A 292 1.82 2.56 -10.39
N ILE A 293 1.51 2.20 -11.64
CA ILE A 293 0.16 1.85 -12.07
C ILE A 293 0.02 0.32 -12.02
N PRO A 294 -0.92 -0.24 -11.25
CA PRO A 294 -1.17 -1.67 -11.24
C PRO A 294 -1.87 -2.13 -12.53
N ASN A 295 -1.68 -3.40 -12.91
CA ASN A 295 -2.35 -3.99 -14.07
C ASN A 295 -3.84 -4.23 -13.83
N SER A 296 -4.27 -4.31 -12.57
CA SER A 296 -5.65 -4.47 -12.15
C SER A 296 -6.00 -3.38 -11.15
N VAL A 297 -7.21 -2.85 -11.26
CA VAL A 297 -7.75 -1.91 -10.27
C VAL A 297 -8.13 -2.60 -8.95
N ASP A 298 -8.24 -3.94 -8.94
CA ASP A 298 -8.31 -4.74 -7.71
C ASP A 298 -6.88 -5.04 -7.22
N VAL A 299 -6.62 -4.81 -5.94
CA VAL A 299 -5.31 -5.02 -5.32
C VAL A 299 -5.44 -6.00 -4.15
N VAL A 300 -4.62 -7.04 -4.19
CA VAL A 300 -4.61 -8.13 -3.19
C VAL A 300 -3.27 -8.12 -2.46
N PRO A 301 -3.26 -8.00 -1.13
CA PRO A 301 -2.02 -8.07 -0.36
C PRO A 301 -1.50 -9.51 -0.33
N LEU A 302 -0.18 -9.66 -0.23
CA LEU A 302 0.48 -10.94 -0.04
C LEU A 302 1.22 -10.99 1.29
N ARG A 303 1.08 -12.09 2.04
CA ARG A 303 1.85 -12.41 3.25
C ARG A 303 1.87 -11.27 4.29
N ASN A 304 3.02 -10.59 4.43
CA ASN A 304 3.23 -9.48 5.36
C ASN A 304 2.81 -8.10 4.80
N GLN A 305 2.15 -8.06 3.65
CA GLN A 305 1.73 -6.82 3.04
C GLN A 305 0.42 -6.32 3.65
N LEU A 306 0.40 -5.03 3.99
CA LEU A 306 -0.78 -4.28 4.36
C LEU A 306 -1.13 -3.32 3.23
N LEU A 307 -2.42 -3.12 3.00
CA LEU A 307 -2.92 -2.08 2.11
C LEU A 307 -3.48 -0.94 2.95
N GLU A 308 -3.26 0.29 2.49
CA GLU A 308 -3.91 1.48 3.01
C GLU A 308 -4.19 2.47 1.89
N ILE A 309 -5.21 3.29 2.03
CA ILE A 309 -5.43 4.42 1.14
C ILE A 309 -4.61 5.60 1.67
N ASP A 310 -3.79 6.17 0.81
CA ASP A 310 -3.10 7.44 1.08
C ASP A 310 -4.09 8.60 0.92
N GLU A 311 -4.71 8.99 2.01
CA GLU A 311 -5.71 10.07 2.03
C GLU A 311 -5.08 11.45 1.72
N THR A 312 -3.78 11.61 1.97
CA THR A 312 -3.06 12.88 1.72
C THR A 312 -2.82 13.11 0.22
N ASN A 313 -2.44 12.06 -0.50
CA ASN A 313 -2.11 12.14 -1.92
C ASN A 313 -3.23 11.68 -2.84
N SER A 314 -4.33 11.17 -2.28
CA SER A 314 -5.55 10.91 -3.03
C SER A 314 -6.31 12.21 -3.28
N THR A 315 -6.96 12.28 -4.44
CA THR A 315 -7.74 13.46 -4.83
C THR A 315 -9.21 13.10 -4.99
N VAL A 316 -10.08 13.95 -4.46
CA VAL A 316 -11.53 13.84 -4.64
C VAL A 316 -12.04 15.11 -5.29
N THR A 317 -12.57 14.96 -6.50
CA THR A 317 -13.20 16.05 -7.28
C THR A 317 -14.69 15.78 -7.34
N VAL A 318 -15.49 16.74 -6.91
CA VAL A 318 -16.95 16.64 -6.94
C VAL A 318 -17.50 17.79 -7.79
N THR A 319 -18.19 17.45 -8.87
CA THR A 319 -18.76 18.43 -9.82
C THR A 319 -20.23 18.19 -10.03
N ALA A 320 -20.99 19.28 -10.13
CA ALA A 320 -22.39 19.18 -10.52
C ALA A 320 -22.49 18.71 -11.99
N ASP A 321 -23.41 17.79 -12.24
CA ASP A 321 -23.70 17.37 -13.61
C ASP A 321 -24.59 18.43 -14.27
N THR A 322 -24.04 19.06 -15.31
CA THR A 322 -24.76 20.06 -16.11
C THR A 322 -25.22 19.39 -17.40
N PHE A 323 -26.41 18.80 -17.36
CA PHE A 323 -27.04 18.26 -18.56
C PHE A 323 -27.86 19.35 -19.25
N ASP A 324 -27.39 19.83 -20.39
CA ASP A 324 -28.10 20.78 -21.22
C ASP A 324 -28.63 20.09 -22.47
N THR A 325 -29.94 19.85 -22.52
CA THR A 325 -30.63 19.23 -23.67
C THR A 325 -30.91 20.22 -24.80
N THR A 326 -30.65 21.53 -24.57
CA THR A 326 -30.98 22.58 -25.53
C THR A 326 -29.82 22.98 -26.44
N SER A 327 -28.58 22.64 -26.08
CA SER A 327 -27.38 23.04 -26.84
C SER A 327 -27.12 22.22 -28.09
N GLY A 328 -27.82 21.12 -28.31
CA GLY A 328 -27.60 20.21 -29.46
C GLY A 328 -26.27 19.46 -29.42
N ILE A 329 -25.44 19.70 -28.40
CA ILE A 329 -24.19 18.98 -28.16
C ILE A 329 -24.50 17.91 -27.11
N GLY A 330 -24.30 16.66 -27.45
CA GLY A 330 -24.51 15.56 -26.54
C GLY A 330 -23.64 15.68 -25.29
N TYR A 331 -24.03 14.98 -24.24
CA TYR A 331 -23.27 14.88 -22.98
C TYR A 331 -21.81 14.50 -23.25
N THR A 332 -20.89 15.40 -22.90
CA THR A 332 -19.46 15.13 -22.97
C THR A 332 -18.96 14.84 -21.56
N THR A 333 -18.65 13.59 -21.26
CA THR A 333 -17.82 13.27 -20.11
C THR A 333 -16.40 13.64 -20.44
N SER A 334 -15.80 14.54 -19.67
CA SER A 334 -14.34 14.75 -19.73
C SER A 334 -13.62 13.60 -19.04
N THR A 335 -13.75 12.39 -19.55
CA THR A 335 -12.89 11.28 -19.15
C THR A 335 -11.67 11.32 -20.05
N SER A 336 -10.62 11.96 -19.59
CA SER A 336 -9.31 11.64 -20.11
C SER A 336 -8.94 10.26 -19.58
N TYR A 337 -9.17 9.23 -20.40
CA TYR A 337 -8.37 8.03 -20.23
C TYR A 337 -6.94 8.48 -20.48
N ALA A 338 -6.10 8.47 -19.43
CA ALA A 338 -4.68 8.67 -19.63
C ALA A 338 -4.19 7.53 -20.52
N SER A 339 -3.96 7.85 -21.77
CA SER A 339 -3.26 7.02 -22.74
C SER A 339 -1.79 6.92 -22.37
#